data_395f754ff31c6d5c8b90584b50f7096f
#
_entry.id   395f754ff31c6d5c8b90584b50f7096f
#
_cell.length_a   1.000
_cell.length_b   1.000
_cell.length_c   1.000
_cell.angle_alpha   90.00
_cell.angle_beta   90.00
_cell.angle_gamma   90.00
#
_symmetry.space_group_name_H-M   'P 1'
#
loop_
_entity.id
_entity.type
_entity.pdbx_description
1 polymer ?
#
loop_
_entity_poly.entity_id
_entity_poly.type
_entity_poly.pdbx_seq_one_letter_code
_entity_poly.pdbx_strand_id
1 'polypeptide(L)' 'MTKIITCCELRYLTLAELEALFRTLQIELGRTARGSRERGIVLASLDSVRRVMAARLARQPEP' A
#
# COMPACT_ATOMS: atom_id res chain seq x y z
N MET A 1 1.22 11.47 12.44
CA MET A 1 1.31 12.09 11.11
C MET A 1 1.45 11.01 10.05
N THR A 2 0.59 11.04 9.04
CA THR A 2 0.60 10.00 8.01
C THR A 2 1.71 10.30 6.99
N LYS A 3 2.53 9.32 6.74
CA LYS A 3 3.64 9.44 5.82
C LYS A 3 3.34 8.67 4.53
N ILE A 4 3.70 9.23 3.38
CA ILE A 4 3.55 8.52 2.13
C ILE A 4 4.57 7.39 2.09
N ILE A 5 4.08 6.18 1.85
CA ILE A 5 4.93 5.01 1.75
C ILE A 5 5.41 4.88 0.31
N THR A 6 6.72 4.85 0.12
CA THR A 6 7.29 4.76 -1.22
C THR A 6 7.52 3.31 -1.63
N CYS A 7 7.62 3.08 -2.93
CA CYS A 7 7.92 1.74 -3.44
C CYS A 7 9.25 1.21 -2.92
N CYS A 8 10.23 2.10 -2.69
CA CYS A 8 11.53 1.69 -2.17
C CYS A 8 11.42 1.07 -0.78
N GLU A 9 10.60 1.66 0.09
CA GLU A 9 10.37 1.14 1.43
C GLU A 9 9.66 -0.21 1.38
N LEU A 10 8.72 -0.36 0.47
CA LEU A 10 7.92 -1.57 0.35
C LEU A 10 8.70 -2.77 -0.16
N ARG A 11 9.82 -2.53 -0.83
CA ARG A 11 10.61 -3.61 -1.42
C ARG A 11 11.18 -4.56 -0.37
N TYR A 12 11.32 -4.10 0.85
CA TYR A 12 11.88 -4.91 1.95
C TYR A 12 10.83 -5.69 2.72
N LEU A 13 9.56 -5.51 2.37
CA LEU A 13 8.48 -6.20 3.05
C LEU A 13 8.16 -7.54 2.37
N THR A 14 7.74 -8.51 3.16
CA THR A 14 7.24 -9.77 2.62
C THR A 14 5.85 -9.54 2.01
N LEU A 15 5.39 -10.48 1.19
CA LEU A 15 4.06 -10.39 0.60
C LEU A 15 2.98 -10.34 1.70
N ALA A 16 3.15 -11.16 2.76
CA ALA A 16 2.21 -11.14 3.88
C ALA A 16 2.17 -9.79 4.57
N GLU A 17 3.34 -9.15 4.73
CA GLU A 17 3.42 -7.81 5.31
C GLU A 17 2.75 -6.78 4.41
N LEU A 18 2.93 -6.91 3.10
CA LEU A 18 2.29 -6.01 2.14
C LEU A 18 0.78 -6.15 2.18
N GLU A 19 0.28 -7.37 2.28
CA GLU A 19 -1.16 -7.61 2.37
C GLU A 19 -1.74 -7.02 3.65
N ALA A 20 -1.03 -7.16 4.77
CA ALA A 20 -1.46 -6.59 6.04
C ALA A 20 -1.48 -5.07 5.97
N LEU A 21 -0.45 -4.48 5.37
CA LEU A 21 -0.37 -3.03 5.19
C LEU A 21 -1.50 -2.53 4.29
N PHE A 22 -1.76 -3.22 3.21
CA PHE A 22 -2.85 -2.87 2.28
C PHE A 22 -4.19 -2.84 3.01
N ARG A 23 -4.45 -3.86 3.82
CA ARG A 23 -5.68 -3.94 4.60
C ARG A 23 -5.79 -2.79 5.60
N THR A 24 -4.69 -2.48 6.29
CA THR A 24 -4.65 -1.36 7.22
C THR A 24 -4.95 -0.05 6.52
N LEU A 25 -4.36 0.17 5.34
CA LEU A 25 -4.58 1.39 4.57
C LEU A 25 -6.03 1.51 4.09
N GLN A 26 -6.67 0.39 3.75
CA GLN A 26 -8.09 0.42 3.38
C GLN A 26 -8.97 0.86 4.55
N ILE A 27 -8.64 0.41 5.75
CA ILE A 27 -9.36 0.82 6.95
C ILE A 27 -9.15 2.32 7.19
N GLU A 28 -7.91 2.79 7.04
CA GLU A 28 -7.61 4.21 7.19
C GLU A 28 -8.36 5.06 6.16
N LEU A 29 -8.46 4.56 4.93
CA LEU A 29 -9.19 5.26 3.88
C LEU A 29 -10.65 5.46 4.27
N GLY A 30 -11.26 4.45 4.88
CA GLY A 30 -12.64 4.55 5.34
C GLY A 30 -12.83 5.54 6.48
N ARG A 31 -11.76 5.89 7.19
CA ARG A 31 -11.81 6.84 8.30
C ARG A 31 -11.52 8.27 7.88
N THR A 32 -10.95 8.47 6.70
CA THR A 32 -10.59 9.82 6.26
C THR A 32 -11.77 10.51 5.61
N ALA A 33 -11.86 11.83 5.80
CA ALA A 33 -12.90 12.63 5.18
C ALA A 33 -12.63 12.80 3.69
N ARG A 34 -13.69 12.85 2.91
CA ARG A 34 -13.58 13.09 1.47
C ARG A 34 -12.90 14.43 1.20
N GLY A 35 -11.97 14.44 0.27
CA GLY A 35 -11.28 15.65 -0.11
C GLY A 35 -10.22 16.11 0.87
N SER A 36 -9.98 15.34 1.94
CA SER A 36 -8.93 15.69 2.89
C SER A 36 -7.56 15.37 2.34
N ARG A 37 -6.55 16.06 2.87
CA ARG A 37 -5.16 15.78 2.51
C ARG A 37 -4.76 14.36 2.92
N GLU A 38 -5.24 13.94 4.08
CA GLU A 38 -4.94 12.61 4.58
C GLU A 38 -5.46 11.52 3.64
N ARG A 39 -6.63 11.72 3.07
CA ARG A 39 -7.19 10.76 2.13
C ARG A 39 -6.30 10.64 0.90
N GLY A 40 -5.76 11.76 0.41
CA GLY A 40 -4.83 11.74 -0.72
C GLY A 40 -3.57 10.95 -0.40
N ILE A 41 -3.04 11.12 0.82
CA ILE A 41 -1.83 10.38 1.25
C ILE A 41 -2.13 8.89 1.34
N VAL A 42 -3.26 8.52 1.91
CA VAL A 42 -3.64 7.10 2.02
C VAL A 42 -3.82 6.48 0.64
N LEU A 43 -4.48 7.20 -0.27
CA LEU A 43 -4.66 6.70 -1.64
C LEU A 43 -3.34 6.50 -2.36
N ALA A 44 -2.40 7.44 -2.20
CA ALA A 44 -1.08 7.31 -2.79
C ALA A 44 -0.33 6.11 -2.23
N SER A 45 -0.43 5.89 -0.92
CA SER A 45 0.19 4.73 -0.27
C SER A 45 -0.42 3.42 -0.75
N LEU A 46 -1.75 3.38 -0.89
CA LEU A 46 -2.43 2.19 -1.42
C LEU A 46 -1.95 1.87 -2.83
N ASP A 47 -1.82 2.89 -3.67
CA ASP A 47 -1.34 2.70 -5.03
C ASP A 47 0.07 2.12 -5.05
N SER A 48 0.95 2.63 -4.19
CA SER A 48 2.32 2.11 -4.08
C SER A 48 2.33 0.64 -3.66
N VAL A 49 1.54 0.29 -2.65
CA VAL A 49 1.45 -1.09 -2.18
C VAL A 49 0.94 -2.00 -3.28
N ARG A 50 -0.10 -1.59 -4.00
CA ARG A 50 -0.66 -2.39 -5.08
C ARG A 50 0.36 -2.64 -6.19
N ARG A 51 1.14 -1.63 -6.54
CA ARG A 51 2.16 -1.78 -7.57
C ARG A 51 3.24 -2.77 -7.17
N VAL A 52 3.70 -2.69 -5.93
CA VAL A 52 4.72 -3.60 -5.43
C VAL A 52 4.18 -5.03 -5.37
N MET A 53 2.95 -5.20 -4.89
CA MET A 53 2.33 -6.52 -4.84
C MET A 53 2.18 -7.12 -6.22
N ALA A 54 1.72 -6.34 -7.18
CA ALA A 54 1.56 -6.80 -8.55
C ALA A 54 2.90 -7.21 -9.16
N ALA A 55 3.94 -6.41 -8.91
CA ALA A 55 5.28 -6.73 -9.41
C ALA A 55 5.82 -8.03 -8.83
N ARG A 56 5.56 -8.26 -7.54
CA ARG A 56 6.00 -9.49 -6.90
C ARG A 56 5.27 -10.71 -7.42
N LEU A 57 3.96 -10.59 -7.60
CA LEU A 57 3.18 -11.69 -8.14
C LEU A 57 3.60 -12.03 -9.56
N ALA A 58 3.94 -11.01 -10.34
CA ALA A 58 4.41 -11.20 -11.71
C ALA A 58 5.78 -11.88 -11.77
N ARG A 59 6.60 -11.70 -10.71
CA ARG A 59 7.94 -12.30 -10.65
C ARG A 59 7.96 -13.70 -10.10
N GLN A 60 6.91 -14.12 -9.41
CA GLN A 60 6.88 -15.43 -8.83
C GLN A 60 6.80 -16.49 -9.93
N PRO A 61 7.72 -17.45 -9.94
CA PRO A 61 7.61 -18.52 -10.92
C PRO A 61 6.39 -19.36 -10.64
N GLU A 62 5.71 -19.74 -11.69
CA GLU A 62 4.57 -20.62 -11.57
C GLU A 62 5.02 -21.99 -11.09
N PRO A 63 4.31 -22.57 -10.13
CA PRO A 63 4.66 -23.94 -9.69
C PRO A 63 4.40 -24.97 -10.76
#